data_c02934473d1ae815aa65dcbe40b48e4d
#
_entry.id   c02934473d1ae815aa65dcbe40b48e4d
#
_cell.length_a   1.000
_cell.length_b   1.000
_cell.length_c   1.000
_cell.angle_alpha   90.00
_cell.angle_beta   90.00
_cell.angle_gamma   90.00
#
_symmetry.space_group_name_H-M   'P 1'
#
loop_
_entity.id
_entity.type
_entity.pdbx_description
1 polymer ?
#
loop_
_entity_poly.entity_id
_entity_poly.type
_entity_poly.pdbx_seq_one_letter_code
_entity_poly.pdbx_strand_id
1 'polypeptide(L)'
;IYGKDGSVVDHCDPYGFGMELRPGTCSVIRSIKGYRFHDSEWLSRRSDCRDKALNIYEVHLGSWLRKPGKVYHDKTDTVETPVLTTPEEILEYEGWYNYAEIADKLADYAVELGYTHIELMPLSEHPSDESWGYQNTGFFAPTSRYGTAKQLMQLVDKCHKKGVGVIMDFVPVHFAVNDFALYEYDGTRLYEFPDDKAAYNEWGSINFMHSKGEVRSFLQSAANYWLSVYHFDGLRMDAVRNLIYWNGNEHLGENRYAIEFIKNMNCGLKARHPSAMISAEDSSSHPKVTAPVFAGGLGFDYKWDLGWMHDTLEY
;
A
#
# COMPACT_ATOMS: atom_id res chain seq x y z
N ILE A 1 -11.85 2.95 23.50
CA ILE A 1 -10.73 3.46 24.30
C ILE A 1 -11.27 4.48 25.29
N TYR A 2 -10.81 4.43 26.53
CA TYR A 2 -11.19 5.38 27.57
C TYR A 2 -10.07 6.41 27.73
N GLY A 3 -10.36 7.66 27.41
CA GLY A 3 -9.44 8.78 27.62
C GLY A 3 -9.24 9.09 29.11
N LYS A 4 -8.11 9.74 29.45
CA LYS A 4 -7.84 10.16 30.85
C LYS A 4 -8.84 11.18 31.36
N ASP A 5 -9.50 11.90 30.47
CA ASP A 5 -10.56 12.88 30.75
C ASP A 5 -11.95 12.26 30.92
N GLY A 6 -12.05 10.92 30.80
CA GLY A 6 -13.29 10.17 30.85
C GLY A 6 -14.05 10.09 29.52
N SER A 7 -13.49 10.61 28.44
CA SER A 7 -14.02 10.44 27.10
C SER A 7 -13.96 8.97 26.68
N VAL A 8 -14.89 8.56 25.81
CA VAL A 8 -14.89 7.23 25.20
C VAL A 8 -14.86 7.42 23.70
N VAL A 9 -13.84 6.86 23.04
CA VAL A 9 -13.67 6.92 21.60
C VAL A 9 -13.57 5.50 21.06
N ASP A 10 -14.32 5.22 19.99
CA ASP A 10 -14.26 3.95 19.28
C ASP A 10 -13.25 4.07 18.15
N HIS A 11 -12.27 3.16 18.14
CA HIS A 11 -11.25 3.06 17.10
C HIS A 11 -11.26 1.67 16.49
N CYS A 12 -10.90 1.59 15.21
CA CYS A 12 -10.65 0.32 14.56
C CYS A 12 -9.38 -0.34 15.15
N ASP A 13 -9.30 -1.67 15.04
CA ASP A 13 -8.10 -2.41 15.45
C ASP A 13 -6.95 -2.11 14.48
N PRO A 14 -5.81 -1.54 14.93
CA PRO A 14 -4.66 -1.25 14.08
C PRO A 14 -4.07 -2.49 13.38
N TYR A 15 -4.26 -3.67 13.96
CA TYR A 15 -3.82 -4.96 13.44
C TYR A 15 -4.96 -5.79 12.84
N GLY A 16 -6.15 -5.20 12.65
CA GLY A 16 -7.32 -5.85 12.09
C GLY A 16 -7.10 -6.32 10.64
N PHE A 17 -7.52 -7.55 10.34
CA PHE A 17 -7.38 -8.16 9.01
C PHE A 17 -8.56 -7.88 8.08
N GLY A 18 -9.46 -7.01 8.46
CA GLY A 18 -10.59 -6.56 7.66
C GLY A 18 -11.29 -5.38 8.29
N MET A 19 -11.88 -4.56 7.44
CA MET A 19 -12.69 -3.43 7.84
C MET A 19 -14.00 -3.44 7.07
N GLU A 20 -14.98 -2.69 7.57
CA GLU A 20 -16.21 -2.42 6.84
C GLU A 20 -15.93 -1.61 5.58
N LEU A 21 -16.77 -1.78 4.57
CA LEU A 21 -16.78 -0.88 3.43
C LEU A 21 -17.31 0.50 3.89
N ARG A 22 -16.70 1.56 3.36
CA ARG A 22 -17.20 2.92 3.60
C ARG A 22 -18.74 3.01 3.37
N PRO A 23 -19.49 3.78 4.12
CA PRO A 23 -19.08 4.70 5.19
C PRO A 23 -18.82 4.02 6.54
N GLY A 24 -18.84 2.69 6.62
CA GLY A 24 -18.53 1.94 7.82
C GLY A 24 -17.07 2.16 8.27
N THR A 25 -16.85 2.15 9.58
CA THR A 25 -15.56 2.49 10.20
C THR A 25 -15.01 1.40 11.10
N CYS A 26 -15.77 0.32 11.31
CA CYS A 26 -15.39 -0.73 12.24
C CYS A 26 -14.44 -1.76 11.64
N SER A 27 -13.58 -2.31 12.49
CA SER A 27 -12.85 -3.52 12.14
C SER A 27 -13.78 -4.72 12.09
N VAL A 28 -13.58 -5.58 11.09
CA VAL A 28 -14.32 -6.83 10.92
C VAL A 28 -13.41 -8.01 11.24
N ILE A 29 -13.81 -8.87 12.16
CA ILE A 29 -13.07 -10.09 12.45
C ILE A 29 -13.04 -10.99 11.22
N ARG A 30 -11.87 -11.14 10.63
CA ARG A 30 -11.62 -11.92 9.42
C ARG A 30 -10.54 -12.97 9.65
N SER A 31 -10.75 -14.16 9.10
CA SER A 31 -9.71 -15.19 9.08
C SER A 31 -8.91 -15.10 7.79
N ILE A 32 -7.60 -14.98 7.93
CA ILE A 32 -6.62 -15.08 6.83
C ILE A 32 -6.18 -16.54 6.59
N LYS A 33 -6.69 -17.48 7.37
CA LYS A 33 -6.35 -18.91 7.26
C LYS A 33 -7.28 -19.63 6.27
N GLY A 34 -6.83 -20.78 5.79
CA GLY A 34 -7.66 -21.70 5.01
C GLY A 34 -7.68 -21.42 3.50
N TYR A 35 -6.86 -20.53 2.99
CA TYR A 35 -6.50 -20.48 1.57
C TYR A 35 -5.28 -21.37 1.31
N ARG A 36 -5.30 -22.15 0.24
CA ARG A 36 -4.16 -22.96 -0.19
C ARG A 36 -3.68 -22.41 -1.53
N PHE A 37 -2.50 -21.83 -1.51
CA PHE A 37 -1.80 -21.40 -2.73
C PHE A 37 -1.35 -22.58 -3.59
N HIS A 38 -1.25 -22.36 -4.89
CA HIS A 38 -0.78 -23.34 -5.87
C HIS A 38 0.38 -22.76 -6.70
N ASP A 39 1.15 -21.88 -6.11
CA ASP A 39 2.18 -21.02 -6.71
C ASP A 39 3.62 -21.47 -6.38
N SER A 40 3.82 -22.68 -5.84
CA SER A 40 5.12 -23.19 -5.43
C SER A 40 6.16 -23.18 -6.56
N GLU A 41 5.75 -23.44 -7.80
CA GLU A 41 6.62 -23.37 -8.97
C GLU A 41 7.09 -21.92 -9.22
N TRP A 42 6.18 -20.96 -9.17
CA TRP A 42 6.50 -19.55 -9.29
C TRP A 42 7.47 -19.10 -8.20
N LEU A 43 7.16 -19.38 -6.93
CA LEU A 43 7.98 -18.97 -5.79
C LEU A 43 9.40 -19.57 -5.85
N SER A 44 9.58 -20.76 -6.44
CA SER A 44 10.89 -21.38 -6.59
C SER A 44 11.79 -20.68 -7.63
N ARG A 45 11.21 -19.99 -8.61
CA ARG A 45 11.92 -19.35 -9.73
C ARG A 45 11.83 -17.82 -9.75
N ARG A 46 11.04 -17.19 -8.86
CA ARG A 46 10.83 -15.74 -8.90
C ARG A 46 12.12 -14.93 -8.72
N SER A 47 13.15 -15.48 -8.05
CA SER A 47 14.47 -14.85 -7.95
C SER A 47 15.15 -14.67 -9.31
N ASP A 48 14.83 -15.51 -10.30
CA ASP A 48 15.40 -15.45 -11.64
C ASP A 48 14.98 -14.18 -12.39
N CYS A 49 13.92 -13.50 -11.92
CA CYS A 49 13.46 -12.26 -12.52
C CYS A 49 14.41 -11.09 -12.24
N ARG A 50 15.25 -11.15 -11.21
CA ARG A 50 16.14 -10.04 -10.82
C ARG A 50 17.17 -9.65 -11.87
N ASP A 51 17.66 -10.64 -12.61
CA ASP A 51 18.68 -10.43 -13.66
C ASP A 51 18.07 -10.30 -15.07
N LYS A 52 16.75 -10.19 -15.15
CA LYS A 52 16.01 -10.02 -16.42
C LYS A 52 15.39 -8.63 -16.52
N ALA A 53 15.08 -8.24 -17.74
CA ALA A 53 14.29 -7.02 -17.95
C ALA A 53 12.92 -7.17 -17.28
N LEU A 54 12.54 -6.14 -16.53
CA LEU A 54 11.23 -6.02 -15.90
C LEU A 54 10.36 -5.09 -16.75
N ASN A 55 9.12 -5.50 -16.97
CA ASN A 55 8.07 -4.68 -17.55
C ASN A 55 6.88 -4.73 -16.58
N ILE A 56 6.65 -3.64 -15.86
CA ILE A 56 5.71 -3.56 -14.76
C ILE A 56 4.50 -2.75 -15.20
N TYR A 57 3.31 -3.29 -14.99
CA TYR A 57 2.05 -2.61 -15.21
C TYR A 57 1.45 -2.15 -13.89
N GLU A 58 1.48 -0.84 -13.63
CA GLU A 58 0.83 -0.23 -12.48
C GLU A 58 -0.68 -0.13 -12.73
N VAL A 59 -1.49 -0.54 -11.74
CA VAL A 59 -2.94 -0.57 -11.89
C VAL A 59 -3.68 -0.23 -10.59
N HIS A 60 -4.67 0.67 -10.72
CA HIS A 60 -5.67 0.91 -9.68
C HIS A 60 -6.89 0.04 -9.96
N LEU A 61 -7.16 -0.96 -9.11
CA LEU A 61 -8.20 -1.96 -9.36
C LEU A 61 -9.60 -1.34 -9.49
N GLY A 62 -9.87 -0.28 -8.76
CA GLY A 62 -11.17 0.39 -8.75
C GLY A 62 -11.51 1.15 -10.02
N SER A 63 -10.52 1.53 -10.84
CA SER A 63 -10.71 2.31 -12.08
C SER A 63 -10.32 1.57 -13.36
N TRP A 64 -9.51 0.50 -13.24
CA TRP A 64 -9.01 -0.23 -14.40
C TRP A 64 -10.11 -0.88 -15.23
N LEU A 65 -11.05 -1.53 -14.56
CA LEU A 65 -12.21 -2.17 -15.22
C LEU A 65 -13.41 -2.14 -14.29
N ARG A 66 -14.58 -1.81 -14.84
CA ARG A 66 -15.87 -1.78 -14.14
C ARG A 66 -16.85 -2.76 -14.76
N LYS A 67 -17.85 -3.19 -13.98
CA LYS A 67 -18.91 -4.07 -14.49
C LYS A 67 -19.76 -3.34 -15.52
N PRO A 68 -20.13 -4.00 -16.63
CA PRO A 68 -20.98 -3.39 -17.67
C PRO A 68 -22.32 -2.90 -17.09
N GLY A 69 -22.85 -1.85 -17.69
CA GLY A 69 -24.17 -1.32 -17.35
C GLY A 69 -24.23 -0.39 -16.14
N LYS A 70 -23.11 -0.13 -15.46
CA LYS A 70 -23.05 0.91 -14.43
C LYS A 70 -22.80 2.28 -15.08
N VAL A 71 -23.61 3.27 -14.71
CA VAL A 71 -23.48 4.62 -15.18
C VAL A 71 -22.43 5.31 -14.34
N TYR A 72 -21.33 5.72 -14.96
CA TYR A 72 -20.37 6.63 -14.35
C TYR A 72 -20.87 8.05 -14.56
N HIS A 73 -21.19 8.72 -13.48
CA HIS A 73 -21.35 10.16 -13.55
C HIS A 73 -19.96 10.78 -13.57
N ASP A 74 -19.62 11.41 -14.70
CA ASP A 74 -18.49 12.31 -14.74
C ASP A 74 -18.77 13.41 -13.72
N LYS A 75 -17.78 13.76 -12.89
CA LYS A 75 -17.91 14.83 -11.88
C LYS A 75 -18.27 16.20 -12.49
N THR A 76 -18.28 16.28 -13.82
CA THR A 76 -18.70 17.48 -14.59
C THR A 76 -20.21 17.60 -14.79
N ASP A 77 -20.96 16.50 -14.59
CA ASP A 77 -22.42 16.53 -14.69
C ASP A 77 -23.02 17.09 -13.37
N THR A 78 -23.91 18.04 -13.51
CA THR A 78 -24.64 18.69 -12.40
C THR A 78 -25.67 17.78 -11.72
N VAL A 79 -25.55 16.48 -11.86
CA VAL A 79 -26.39 15.49 -11.19
C VAL A 79 -25.89 15.30 -9.77
N GLU A 80 -26.76 15.54 -8.78
CA GLU A 80 -26.45 15.29 -7.37
C GLU A 80 -25.98 13.83 -7.20
N THR A 81 -24.76 13.65 -6.67
CA THR A 81 -24.24 12.33 -6.33
C THR A 81 -25.19 11.70 -5.30
N PRO A 82 -25.72 10.49 -5.52
CA PRO A 82 -26.63 9.89 -4.58
C PRO A 82 -25.95 9.68 -3.22
N VAL A 83 -26.68 9.90 -2.15
CA VAL A 83 -26.21 9.56 -0.80
C VAL A 83 -26.35 8.06 -0.62
N LEU A 84 -25.23 7.32 -0.76
CA LEU A 84 -25.17 5.88 -0.60
C LEU A 84 -24.84 5.56 0.86
N THR A 85 -25.69 4.79 1.50
CA THR A 85 -25.62 4.54 2.95
C THR A 85 -25.34 3.08 3.31
N THR A 86 -25.56 2.16 2.37
CA THR A 86 -25.29 0.74 2.58
C THR A 86 -24.17 0.22 1.68
N PRO A 87 -23.44 -0.82 2.13
CA PRO A 87 -22.41 -1.47 1.31
C PRO A 87 -22.96 -1.98 -0.03
N GLU A 88 -24.17 -2.50 -0.05
CA GLU A 88 -24.83 -3.04 -1.24
C GLU A 88 -25.10 -1.93 -2.27
N GLU A 89 -25.62 -0.78 -1.83
CA GLU A 89 -25.84 0.38 -2.70
C GLU A 89 -24.53 0.88 -3.30
N ILE A 90 -23.46 0.93 -2.48
CA ILE A 90 -22.15 1.38 -2.93
C ILE A 90 -21.57 0.42 -3.96
N LEU A 91 -21.54 -0.88 -3.67
CA LEU A 91 -21.02 -1.89 -4.59
C LEU A 91 -21.81 -1.90 -5.91
N GLU A 92 -23.12 -1.70 -5.83
CA GLU A 92 -23.96 -1.60 -7.01
C GLU A 92 -23.65 -0.34 -7.82
N TYR A 93 -23.56 0.80 -7.20
CA TYR A 93 -23.27 2.08 -7.84
C TYR A 93 -21.87 2.10 -8.47
N GLU A 94 -20.85 1.71 -7.70
CA GLU A 94 -19.46 1.73 -8.14
C GLU A 94 -19.15 0.69 -9.23
N GLY A 95 -19.86 -0.44 -9.23
CA GLY A 95 -19.66 -1.49 -10.22
C GLY A 95 -18.28 -2.12 -10.21
N TRP A 96 -17.59 -2.11 -9.07
CA TRP A 96 -16.29 -2.75 -8.93
C TRP A 96 -16.34 -4.26 -9.17
N TYR A 97 -15.31 -4.79 -9.80
CA TYR A 97 -15.03 -6.22 -9.74
C TYR A 97 -14.40 -6.56 -8.40
N ASN A 98 -14.78 -7.71 -7.82
CA ASN A 98 -13.99 -8.20 -6.69
C ASN A 98 -12.67 -8.82 -7.16
N TYR A 99 -11.73 -9.02 -6.21
CA TYR A 99 -10.39 -9.54 -6.49
C TYR A 99 -10.41 -10.86 -7.31
N ALA A 100 -11.33 -11.77 -7.02
CA ALA A 100 -11.42 -13.06 -7.69
C ALA A 100 -11.99 -12.94 -9.13
N GLU A 101 -12.96 -12.03 -9.33
CA GLU A 101 -13.59 -11.78 -10.63
C GLU A 101 -12.64 -11.09 -11.62
N ILE A 102 -11.78 -10.17 -11.12
CA ILE A 102 -10.86 -9.40 -11.96
C ILE A 102 -9.58 -10.17 -12.28
N ALA A 103 -9.24 -11.18 -11.48
CA ALA A 103 -7.94 -11.84 -11.49
C ALA A 103 -7.53 -12.40 -12.86
N ASP A 104 -8.42 -13.17 -13.50
CA ASP A 104 -8.10 -13.75 -14.83
C ASP A 104 -7.99 -12.67 -15.91
N LYS A 105 -8.88 -11.67 -15.88
CA LYS A 105 -8.87 -10.56 -16.83
C LYS A 105 -7.57 -9.77 -16.78
N LEU A 106 -7.13 -9.44 -15.56
CA LEU A 106 -5.92 -8.65 -15.34
C LEU A 106 -4.66 -9.46 -15.68
N ALA A 107 -4.61 -10.73 -15.27
CA ALA A 107 -3.46 -11.59 -15.55
C ALA A 107 -3.34 -11.89 -17.06
N ASP A 108 -4.47 -12.14 -17.77
CA ASP A 108 -4.46 -12.34 -19.22
C ASP A 108 -4.00 -11.09 -19.96
N TYR A 109 -4.48 -9.93 -19.57
CA TYR A 109 -4.06 -8.65 -20.13
C TYR A 109 -2.55 -8.42 -19.96
N ALA A 110 -2.01 -8.71 -18.76
CA ALA A 110 -0.58 -8.58 -18.52
C ALA A 110 0.25 -9.53 -19.39
N VAL A 111 -0.18 -10.78 -19.54
CA VAL A 111 0.50 -11.77 -20.41
C VAL A 111 0.43 -11.35 -21.87
N GLU A 112 -0.74 -10.95 -22.36
CA GLU A 112 -0.96 -10.55 -23.76
C GLU A 112 -0.07 -9.37 -24.16
N LEU A 113 0.12 -8.39 -23.26
CA LEU A 113 0.94 -7.21 -23.52
C LEU A 113 2.42 -7.38 -23.12
N GLY A 114 2.81 -8.55 -22.64
CA GLY A 114 4.20 -8.86 -22.31
C GLY A 114 4.70 -8.21 -21.02
N TYR A 115 3.81 -7.87 -20.09
CA TYR A 115 4.21 -7.45 -18.76
C TYR A 115 4.72 -8.63 -17.94
N THR A 116 5.77 -8.40 -17.18
CA THR A 116 6.36 -9.40 -16.28
C THR A 116 5.73 -9.36 -14.89
N HIS A 117 5.29 -8.19 -14.49
CA HIS A 117 4.69 -7.94 -13.18
C HIS A 117 3.50 -6.96 -13.30
N ILE A 118 2.60 -7.09 -12.35
CA ILE A 118 1.54 -6.11 -12.07
C ILE A 118 1.90 -5.44 -10.75
N GLU A 119 1.89 -4.12 -10.71
CA GLU A 119 1.98 -3.34 -9.48
C GLU A 119 0.58 -2.85 -9.12
N LEU A 120 0.06 -3.32 -7.99
CA LEU A 120 -1.23 -2.91 -7.47
C LEU A 120 -1.05 -1.67 -6.60
N MET A 121 -1.66 -0.56 -7.01
CA MET A 121 -1.76 0.65 -6.17
C MET A 121 -2.32 0.28 -4.79
N PRO A 122 -2.14 1.11 -3.74
CA PRO A 122 -2.30 0.67 -2.36
C PRO A 122 -3.61 -0.08 -2.10
N LEU A 123 -3.48 -1.30 -1.57
CA LEU A 123 -4.62 -2.17 -1.25
C LEU A 123 -4.99 -2.15 0.24
N SER A 124 -4.21 -1.47 1.07
CA SER A 124 -4.58 -1.25 2.47
C SER A 124 -5.88 -0.49 2.58
N GLU A 125 -6.73 -0.80 3.57
CA GLU A 125 -8.01 -0.11 3.71
C GLU A 125 -7.84 1.40 3.91
N HIS A 126 -8.73 2.18 3.30
CA HIS A 126 -8.68 3.64 3.25
C HIS A 126 -10.10 4.23 3.17
N PRO A 127 -10.33 5.43 3.74
CA PRO A 127 -11.67 6.00 3.82
C PRO A 127 -12.14 6.64 2.51
N SER A 128 -11.24 7.26 1.74
CA SER A 128 -11.56 8.02 0.53
C SER A 128 -11.08 7.34 -0.74
N ASP A 129 -11.97 7.19 -1.73
CA ASP A 129 -11.61 6.66 -3.05
C ASP A 129 -10.67 7.62 -3.81
N GLU A 130 -10.78 8.92 -3.55
CA GLU A 130 -9.97 9.96 -4.19
C GLU A 130 -8.50 9.89 -3.81
N SER A 131 -8.19 9.22 -2.69
CA SER A 131 -6.81 9.00 -2.27
C SER A 131 -6.11 7.87 -3.03
N TRP A 132 -6.83 7.10 -3.86
CA TRP A 132 -6.34 5.89 -4.54
C TRP A 132 -5.69 4.85 -3.61
N GLY A 133 -6.00 4.93 -2.32
CA GLY A 133 -5.43 4.08 -1.29
C GLY A 133 -4.18 4.63 -0.60
N TYR A 134 -3.68 5.81 -0.96
CA TYR A 134 -2.49 6.39 -0.31
C TYR A 134 -2.74 6.95 1.10
N GLN A 135 -3.99 7.16 1.49
CA GLN A 135 -4.36 7.59 2.85
C GLN A 135 -4.95 6.42 3.63
N ASN A 136 -4.10 5.57 4.18
CA ASN A 136 -4.50 4.33 4.82
C ASN A 136 -5.11 4.54 6.21
N THR A 137 -6.06 3.67 6.55
CA THR A 137 -6.61 3.51 7.91
C THR A 137 -6.41 2.09 8.44
N GLY A 138 -6.28 1.08 7.57
CA GLY A 138 -6.12 -0.32 7.96
C GLY A 138 -4.91 -0.99 7.31
N PHE A 139 -3.74 -0.95 7.94
CA PHE A 139 -2.47 -1.42 7.36
C PHE A 139 -2.37 -2.94 7.15
N PHE A 140 -3.20 -3.72 7.83
CA PHE A 140 -3.26 -5.19 7.71
C PHE A 140 -4.55 -5.66 7.03
N ALA A 141 -5.46 -4.75 6.68
CA ALA A 141 -6.72 -5.06 6.05
C ALA A 141 -6.67 -4.77 4.56
N PRO A 142 -6.86 -5.77 3.67
CA PRO A 142 -7.13 -5.48 2.27
C PRO A 142 -8.42 -4.68 2.17
N THR A 143 -8.43 -3.67 1.30
CA THR A 143 -9.62 -2.84 1.15
C THR A 143 -10.85 -3.69 0.80
N SER A 144 -11.92 -3.46 1.54
CA SER A 144 -13.20 -4.14 1.41
C SER A 144 -13.95 -3.82 0.10
N ARG A 145 -13.53 -2.76 -0.62
CA ARG A 145 -14.05 -2.37 -1.93
C ARG A 145 -14.04 -3.51 -2.92
N TYR A 146 -12.99 -4.30 -2.91
CA TYR A 146 -12.76 -5.36 -3.90
C TYR A 146 -12.94 -6.76 -3.30
N GLY A 147 -13.53 -6.86 -2.13
CA GLY A 147 -13.92 -8.15 -1.54
C GLY A 147 -13.08 -8.59 -0.34
N THR A 148 -12.71 -9.85 -0.31
CA THR A 148 -12.14 -10.50 0.87
C THR A 148 -10.65 -10.81 0.73
N ALA A 149 -9.94 -11.00 1.86
CA ALA A 149 -8.56 -11.45 1.91
C ALA A 149 -8.30 -12.72 1.07
N LYS A 150 -9.23 -13.70 1.12
CA LYS A 150 -9.10 -14.93 0.33
C LYS A 150 -9.21 -14.70 -1.17
N GLN A 151 -10.04 -13.75 -1.59
CA GLN A 151 -10.15 -13.38 -3.00
C GLN A 151 -8.89 -12.66 -3.49
N LEU A 152 -8.25 -11.83 -2.63
CA LEU A 152 -6.95 -11.24 -2.96
C LEU A 152 -5.85 -12.32 -3.09
N MET A 153 -5.80 -13.29 -2.16
CA MET A 153 -4.90 -14.44 -2.30
C MET A 153 -5.13 -15.20 -3.62
N GLN A 154 -6.39 -15.35 -4.02
CA GLN A 154 -6.76 -15.99 -5.29
C GLN A 154 -6.29 -15.18 -6.50
N LEU A 155 -6.34 -13.85 -6.45
CA LEU A 155 -5.81 -12.99 -7.51
C LEU A 155 -4.32 -13.21 -7.68
N VAL A 156 -3.55 -13.14 -6.60
CA VAL A 156 -2.09 -13.36 -6.63
C VAL A 156 -1.74 -14.76 -7.15
N ASP A 157 -2.40 -15.81 -6.62
CA ASP A 157 -2.20 -17.21 -7.06
C ASP A 157 -2.48 -17.40 -8.56
N LYS A 158 -3.50 -16.72 -9.10
CA LYS A 158 -3.81 -16.77 -10.54
C LYS A 158 -2.77 -16.06 -11.40
N CYS A 159 -2.27 -14.89 -10.97
CA CYS A 159 -1.18 -14.20 -11.64
C CYS A 159 0.07 -15.09 -11.70
N HIS A 160 0.46 -15.69 -10.57
CA HIS A 160 1.60 -16.58 -10.47
C HIS A 160 1.48 -17.80 -11.40
N LYS A 161 0.30 -18.42 -11.49
CA LYS A 161 0.02 -19.53 -12.42
C LYS A 161 0.21 -19.14 -13.89
N LYS A 162 0.00 -17.88 -14.23
CA LYS A 162 0.20 -17.34 -15.59
C LYS A 162 1.61 -16.79 -15.80
N GLY A 163 2.48 -16.89 -14.79
CA GLY A 163 3.87 -16.43 -14.87
C GLY A 163 4.02 -14.92 -14.73
N VAL A 164 3.07 -14.25 -14.08
CA VAL A 164 3.07 -12.82 -13.80
C VAL A 164 3.27 -12.59 -12.31
N GLY A 165 4.28 -11.82 -11.94
CA GLY A 165 4.51 -11.41 -10.56
C GLY A 165 3.55 -10.30 -10.12
N VAL A 166 3.38 -10.15 -8.81
CA VAL A 166 2.50 -9.12 -8.25
C VAL A 166 3.23 -8.31 -7.17
N ILE A 167 3.33 -7.02 -7.39
CA ILE A 167 3.93 -6.06 -6.46
C ILE A 167 2.81 -5.27 -5.81
N MET A 168 2.96 -4.94 -4.53
CA MET A 168 2.03 -4.07 -3.82
C MET A 168 2.67 -2.73 -3.52
N ASP A 169 1.93 -1.67 -3.75
CA ASP A 169 2.30 -0.34 -3.31
C ASP A 169 2.05 -0.19 -1.80
N PHE A 170 3.10 0.10 -1.05
CA PHE A 170 3.09 0.18 0.40
C PHE A 170 3.46 1.58 0.88
N VAL A 171 2.63 2.16 1.76
CA VAL A 171 2.72 3.55 2.22
C VAL A 171 3.23 3.63 3.66
N PRO A 172 4.54 3.59 3.93
CA PRO A 172 5.09 3.62 5.28
C PRO A 172 5.36 5.03 5.82
N VAL A 173 5.05 6.07 5.05
CA VAL A 173 5.39 7.46 5.38
C VAL A 173 4.34 8.12 6.25
N HIS A 174 3.06 7.89 5.96
CA HIS A 174 1.94 8.57 6.61
C HIS A 174 0.68 7.70 6.69
N PHE A 175 -0.35 8.22 7.33
CA PHE A 175 -1.68 7.63 7.42
C PHE A 175 -2.77 8.72 7.40
N ALA A 176 -4.02 8.30 7.20
CA ALA A 176 -5.16 9.19 7.12
C ALA A 176 -5.48 9.84 8.46
N VAL A 177 -5.88 11.11 8.44
CA VAL A 177 -6.39 11.82 9.62
C VAL A 177 -7.87 11.50 9.77
N ASN A 178 -8.17 10.44 10.52
CA ASN A 178 -9.52 9.97 10.79
C ASN A 178 -9.67 9.55 12.25
N ASP A 179 -10.69 10.05 12.92
CA ASP A 179 -10.93 9.85 14.35
C ASP A 179 -11.15 8.39 14.75
N PHE A 180 -11.54 7.53 13.82
CA PHE A 180 -11.78 6.12 14.06
C PHE A 180 -10.55 5.21 13.79
N ALA A 181 -9.44 5.78 13.33
CA ALA A 181 -8.25 5.02 12.93
C ALA A 181 -7.05 5.29 13.84
N LEU A 182 -5.84 5.46 13.27
CA LEU A 182 -4.60 5.60 14.05
C LEU A 182 -4.39 7.00 14.64
N TYR A 183 -5.06 8.02 14.08
CA TYR A 183 -4.91 9.40 14.49
C TYR A 183 -5.36 9.58 15.95
N GLU A 184 -4.46 10.13 16.79
CA GLU A 184 -4.69 10.36 18.22
C GLU A 184 -5.34 9.16 18.93
N TYR A 185 -4.84 7.95 18.67
CA TYR A 185 -5.46 6.66 18.90
C TYR A 185 -5.97 6.44 20.36
N ASP A 186 -5.28 6.95 21.35
CA ASP A 186 -5.67 6.87 22.77
C ASP A 186 -5.96 8.27 23.38
N GLY A 187 -6.29 9.23 22.52
CA GLY A 187 -6.39 10.65 22.88
C GLY A 187 -5.01 11.32 23.00
N THR A 188 -3.95 10.62 22.59
CA THR A 188 -2.60 11.16 22.45
C THR A 188 -1.98 10.72 21.12
N ARG A 189 -0.90 11.37 20.71
CA ARG A 189 -0.17 11.05 19.47
C ARG A 189 0.71 9.82 19.67
N LEU A 190 0.12 8.62 19.52
CA LEU A 190 0.84 7.35 19.64
C LEU A 190 1.71 7.04 18.41
N TYR A 191 1.19 7.22 17.22
CA TYR A 191 1.84 6.84 15.96
C TYR A 191 2.55 8.01 15.29
N GLU A 192 2.08 9.21 15.50
CA GLU A 192 2.51 10.45 14.87
C GLU A 192 3.45 11.27 15.73
N PHE A 193 4.05 12.30 15.11
CA PHE A 193 4.87 13.28 15.82
C PHE A 193 4.02 14.18 16.73
N PRO A 194 4.55 14.59 17.90
CA PRO A 194 3.86 15.49 18.81
C PRO A 194 3.80 16.95 18.29
N ASP A 195 4.73 17.34 17.42
CA ASP A 195 4.79 18.68 16.81
C ASP A 195 4.08 18.67 15.45
N ASP A 196 3.13 19.57 15.24
CA ASP A 196 2.35 19.70 14.02
C ASP A 196 3.19 19.89 12.77
N LYS A 197 4.29 20.63 12.85
CA LYS A 197 5.18 20.86 11.69
C LYS A 197 5.84 19.60 11.18
N ALA A 198 6.09 18.64 12.06
CA ALA A 198 6.63 17.33 11.68
C ALA A 198 5.53 16.31 11.38
N ALA A 199 4.37 16.48 12.02
CA ALA A 199 3.25 15.57 11.92
C ALA A 199 2.50 15.71 10.59
N TYR A 200 2.02 16.90 10.27
CA TYR A 200 1.21 17.11 9.04
C TYR A 200 2.08 17.28 7.80
N ASN A 201 1.63 16.73 6.71
CA ASN A 201 2.25 16.84 5.40
C ASN A 201 1.38 17.59 4.38
N GLU A 202 1.92 17.82 3.21
CA GLU A 202 1.27 18.57 2.12
C GLU A 202 0.01 17.91 1.54
N TRP A 203 -0.18 16.60 1.78
CA TRP A 203 -1.33 15.83 1.29
C TRP A 203 -2.50 15.77 2.28
N GLY A 204 -2.42 16.50 3.40
CA GLY A 204 -3.44 16.45 4.45
C GLY A 204 -3.43 15.15 5.27
N SER A 205 -2.38 14.37 5.17
CA SER A 205 -2.14 13.17 5.97
C SER A 205 -1.21 13.47 7.13
N ILE A 206 -1.01 12.50 8.01
CA ILE A 206 -0.15 12.64 9.18
C ILE A 206 1.00 11.63 9.16
N ASN A 207 2.22 12.12 9.38
CA ASN A 207 3.44 11.33 9.27
C ASN A 207 3.65 10.43 10.48
N PHE A 208 4.08 9.20 10.24
CA PHE A 208 4.53 8.29 11.28
C PHE A 208 5.78 8.79 11.99
N MET A 209 5.80 8.66 13.32
CA MET A 209 6.98 8.97 14.15
C MET A 209 7.97 7.80 14.14
N HIS A 210 8.78 7.69 13.11
CA HIS A 210 9.74 6.59 12.91
C HIS A 210 10.83 6.49 13.99
N SER A 211 10.94 7.44 14.92
CA SER A 211 11.82 7.35 16.08
C SER A 211 11.28 6.41 17.16
N LYS A 212 9.98 6.08 17.16
CA LYS A 212 9.37 5.13 18.10
C LYS A 212 9.58 3.69 17.63
N GLY A 213 10.06 2.82 18.51
CA GLY A 213 10.29 1.40 18.25
C GLY A 213 9.00 0.67 17.86
N GLU A 214 7.90 0.99 18.53
CA GLU A 214 6.56 0.42 18.31
C GLU A 214 6.04 0.76 16.91
N VAL A 215 6.21 2.00 16.45
CA VAL A 215 5.82 2.43 15.10
C VAL A 215 6.64 1.70 14.05
N ARG A 216 7.96 1.59 14.24
CA ARG A 216 8.83 0.81 13.34
C ARG A 216 8.43 -0.65 13.30
N SER A 217 8.13 -1.25 14.46
CA SER A 217 7.66 -2.64 14.55
C SER A 217 6.32 -2.84 13.84
N PHE A 218 5.38 -1.93 14.01
CA PHE A 218 4.08 -1.93 13.34
C PHE A 218 4.24 -1.95 11.80
N LEU A 219 4.99 -1.00 11.25
CA LEU A 219 5.20 -0.89 9.81
C LEU A 219 5.99 -2.06 9.21
N GLN A 220 7.04 -2.53 9.91
CA GLN A 220 7.79 -3.71 9.47
C GLN A 220 6.93 -4.98 9.50
N SER A 221 6.05 -5.09 10.49
CA SER A 221 5.11 -6.21 10.58
C SER A 221 4.09 -6.17 9.46
N ALA A 222 3.56 -4.99 9.12
CA ALA A 222 2.65 -4.82 7.99
C ALA A 222 3.33 -5.19 6.67
N ALA A 223 4.53 -4.67 6.40
CA ALA A 223 5.29 -5.02 5.19
C ALA A 223 5.55 -6.54 5.07
N ASN A 224 6.01 -7.16 6.18
CA ASN A 224 6.22 -8.62 6.22
C ASN A 224 4.91 -9.39 6.02
N TYR A 225 3.80 -8.91 6.58
CA TYR A 225 2.49 -9.53 6.45
C TYR A 225 2.05 -9.64 4.98
N TRP A 226 2.15 -8.56 4.20
CA TRP A 226 1.79 -8.56 2.80
C TRP A 226 2.61 -9.56 1.98
N LEU A 227 3.92 -9.63 2.22
CA LEU A 227 4.79 -10.62 1.55
C LEU A 227 4.54 -12.06 1.98
N SER A 228 4.28 -12.29 3.29
CA SER A 228 4.15 -13.64 3.85
C SER A 228 2.78 -14.26 3.64
N VAL A 229 1.71 -13.45 3.76
CA VAL A 229 0.33 -13.95 3.79
C VAL A 229 -0.30 -13.94 2.41
N TYR A 230 0.00 -12.93 1.60
CA TYR A 230 -0.55 -12.81 0.25
C TYR A 230 0.40 -13.24 -0.86
N HIS A 231 1.64 -13.60 -0.52
CA HIS A 231 2.68 -14.01 -1.46
C HIS A 231 3.04 -12.95 -2.50
N PHE A 232 2.89 -11.67 -2.17
CA PHE A 232 3.39 -10.62 -3.06
C PHE A 232 4.87 -10.81 -3.39
N ASP A 233 5.25 -10.53 -4.62
CA ASP A 233 6.63 -10.67 -5.10
C ASP A 233 7.52 -9.50 -4.73
N GLY A 234 6.91 -8.41 -4.33
CA GLY A 234 7.62 -7.21 -3.91
C GLY A 234 6.71 -6.15 -3.32
N LEU A 235 7.38 -5.12 -2.80
CA LEU A 235 6.75 -3.89 -2.35
C LEU A 235 7.38 -2.70 -3.06
N ARG A 236 6.56 -1.81 -3.56
CA ARG A 236 6.97 -0.46 -3.94
C ARG A 236 6.72 0.44 -2.74
N MET A 237 7.76 1.08 -2.23
CA MET A 237 7.66 2.00 -1.10
C MET A 237 7.33 3.38 -1.61
N ASP A 238 6.18 3.89 -1.21
CA ASP A 238 5.68 5.21 -1.57
C ASP A 238 6.46 6.32 -0.87
N ALA A 239 6.64 7.45 -1.56
CA ALA A 239 7.14 8.72 -1.05
C ALA A 239 8.44 8.59 -0.20
N VAL A 240 9.41 7.81 -0.68
CA VAL A 240 10.68 7.58 0.03
C VAL A 240 11.44 8.89 0.27
N ARG A 241 11.33 9.87 -0.63
CA ARG A 241 11.86 11.22 -0.40
C ARG A 241 11.35 11.84 0.91
N ASN A 242 10.05 11.65 1.23
CA ASN A 242 9.44 12.18 2.44
C ASN A 242 9.83 11.40 3.72
N LEU A 243 10.34 10.18 3.55
CA LEU A 243 11.01 9.45 4.63
C LEU A 243 12.45 9.92 4.84
N ILE A 244 13.19 10.18 3.75
CA ILE A 244 14.60 10.60 3.82
C ILE A 244 14.71 12.02 4.37
N TYR A 245 13.91 12.95 3.87
CA TYR A 245 13.96 14.35 4.24
C TYR A 245 12.69 14.79 4.95
N TRP A 246 12.83 15.67 5.94
CA TRP A 246 11.69 16.24 6.64
C TRP A 246 10.73 16.88 5.65
N ASN A 247 9.47 16.40 5.64
CA ASN A 247 8.42 16.82 4.71
C ASN A 247 8.85 16.80 3.22
N GLY A 248 9.71 15.86 2.85
CA GLY A 248 10.23 15.75 1.48
C GLY A 248 11.13 16.91 1.04
N ASN A 249 11.52 17.81 1.94
CA ASN A 249 12.30 19.01 1.62
C ASN A 249 13.77 18.84 2.05
N GLU A 250 14.67 18.74 1.09
CA GLU A 250 16.11 18.57 1.31
C GLU A 250 16.73 19.71 2.16
N HIS A 251 16.17 20.93 2.07
CA HIS A 251 16.64 22.07 2.87
C HIS A 251 16.32 21.94 4.38
N LEU A 252 15.35 21.11 4.74
CA LEU A 252 15.03 20.82 6.14
C LEU A 252 15.94 19.75 6.74
N GLY A 253 16.79 19.12 5.92
CA GLY A 253 17.74 18.09 6.32
C GLY A 253 17.12 16.69 6.41
N GLU A 254 17.97 15.71 6.71
CA GLU A 254 17.63 14.30 6.75
C GLU A 254 16.87 13.91 8.03
N ASN A 255 15.83 13.10 7.86
CA ASN A 255 15.18 12.40 8.96
C ASN A 255 15.93 11.08 9.25
N ARG A 256 16.95 11.17 10.10
CA ARG A 256 17.81 10.03 10.43
C ARG A 256 17.06 8.82 10.99
N TYR A 257 15.97 9.05 11.71
CA TYR A 257 15.15 7.96 12.27
C TYR A 257 14.40 7.19 11.19
N ALA A 258 13.86 7.88 10.20
CA ALA A 258 13.21 7.23 9.07
C ALA A 258 14.22 6.55 8.14
N ILE A 259 15.41 7.12 7.93
CA ILE A 259 16.51 6.46 7.21
C ILE A 259 16.92 5.15 7.91
N GLU A 260 17.08 5.18 9.23
CA GLU A 260 17.38 3.97 10.02
C GLU A 260 16.25 2.93 9.92
N PHE A 261 14.99 3.39 9.98
CA PHE A 261 13.83 2.53 9.78
C PHE A 261 13.86 1.84 8.42
N ILE A 262 14.09 2.59 7.31
CA ILE A 262 14.20 2.03 5.96
C ILE A 262 15.27 0.94 5.90
N LYS A 263 16.48 1.23 6.39
CA LYS A 263 17.60 0.29 6.40
C LYS A 263 17.26 -1.00 7.14
N ASN A 264 16.68 -0.88 8.34
CA ASN A 264 16.30 -2.02 9.17
C ASN A 264 15.16 -2.83 8.53
N MET A 265 14.15 -2.15 7.97
CA MET A 265 13.04 -2.81 7.27
C MET A 265 13.54 -3.59 6.05
N ASN A 266 14.34 -2.97 5.18
CA ASN A 266 14.86 -3.61 3.98
C ASN A 266 15.75 -4.81 4.32
N CYS A 267 16.64 -4.68 5.31
CA CYS A 267 17.45 -5.82 5.80
C CYS A 267 16.56 -6.95 6.33
N GLY A 268 15.56 -6.62 7.15
CA GLY A 268 14.66 -7.59 7.75
C GLY A 268 13.78 -8.31 6.71
N LEU A 269 13.27 -7.57 5.72
CA LEU A 269 12.48 -8.15 4.63
C LEU A 269 13.33 -9.04 3.73
N LYS A 270 14.54 -8.61 3.34
CA LYS A 270 15.47 -9.43 2.54
C LYS A 270 15.94 -10.69 3.25
N ALA A 271 16.12 -10.64 4.57
CA ALA A 271 16.47 -11.82 5.34
C ALA A 271 15.34 -12.88 5.38
N ARG A 272 14.07 -12.44 5.41
CA ARG A 272 12.89 -13.32 5.45
C ARG A 272 12.41 -13.73 4.05
N HIS A 273 12.51 -12.82 3.10
CA HIS A 273 12.03 -12.95 1.73
C HIS A 273 13.15 -12.61 0.73
N PRO A 274 14.20 -13.45 0.64
CA PRO A 274 15.39 -13.13 -0.16
C PRO A 274 15.10 -12.96 -1.65
N SER A 275 13.99 -13.50 -2.14
CA SER A 275 13.55 -13.37 -3.54
C SER A 275 12.59 -12.23 -3.80
N ALA A 276 12.06 -11.56 -2.75
CA ALA A 276 11.16 -10.44 -2.93
C ALA A 276 11.90 -9.18 -3.40
N MET A 277 11.24 -8.37 -4.24
CA MET A 277 11.75 -7.09 -4.75
C MET A 277 11.25 -5.95 -3.86
N ILE A 278 12.16 -5.06 -3.47
CA ILE A 278 11.79 -3.86 -2.72
C ILE A 278 12.25 -2.65 -3.54
N SER A 279 11.29 -1.91 -4.09
CA SER A 279 11.55 -0.72 -4.89
C SER A 279 11.21 0.57 -4.13
N ALA A 280 11.93 1.64 -4.44
CA ALA A 280 11.71 2.97 -3.88
C ALA A 280 11.06 3.89 -4.92
N GLU A 281 9.94 4.49 -4.57
CA GLU A 281 9.52 5.72 -5.24
C GLU A 281 10.22 6.89 -4.56
N ASP A 282 11.27 7.39 -5.21
CA ASP A 282 12.12 8.43 -4.65
C ASP A 282 12.54 9.44 -5.72
N SER A 283 12.07 10.66 -5.57
CA SER A 283 12.38 11.80 -6.44
C SER A 283 13.56 12.63 -5.93
N SER A 284 14.26 12.17 -4.88
CA SER A 284 15.38 12.93 -4.28
C SER A 284 16.72 12.65 -4.94
N SER A 285 17.67 13.53 -4.65
CA SER A 285 19.08 13.36 -5.02
C SER A 285 19.88 12.50 -4.03
N HIS A 286 19.22 11.86 -3.04
CA HIS A 286 19.89 11.06 -2.03
C HIS A 286 20.73 9.94 -2.65
N PRO A 287 22.03 9.84 -2.29
CA PRO A 287 22.91 8.86 -2.90
C PRO A 287 22.66 7.44 -2.36
N LYS A 288 22.99 6.44 -3.17
CA LYS A 288 23.05 5.04 -2.74
C LYS A 288 21.69 4.46 -2.27
N VAL A 289 20.56 4.92 -2.81
CA VAL A 289 19.23 4.38 -2.46
C VAL A 289 19.19 2.86 -2.67
N THR A 290 19.75 2.38 -3.78
CA THR A 290 19.79 0.95 -4.14
C THR A 290 21.04 0.21 -3.69
N ALA A 291 22.04 0.91 -3.10
CA ALA A 291 23.20 0.23 -2.59
C ALA A 291 22.86 -0.58 -1.31
N PRO A 292 23.55 -1.71 -1.07
CA PRO A 292 23.38 -2.49 0.15
C PRO A 292 23.65 -1.67 1.42
N VAL A 293 22.94 -1.98 2.50
CA VAL A 293 23.06 -1.26 3.78
C VAL A 293 24.49 -1.31 4.33
N PHE A 294 25.19 -2.46 4.21
CA PHE A 294 26.59 -2.57 4.65
C PHE A 294 27.55 -1.69 3.85
N ALA A 295 27.18 -1.28 2.62
CA ALA A 295 27.93 -0.34 1.78
C ALA A 295 27.46 1.12 1.96
N GLY A 296 26.65 1.38 2.99
CA GLY A 296 26.14 2.70 3.34
C GLY A 296 24.88 3.13 2.58
N GLY A 297 24.24 2.21 1.84
CA GLY A 297 23.00 2.47 1.11
C GLY A 297 21.74 2.24 1.94
N LEU A 298 20.58 2.46 1.31
CA LEU A 298 19.26 2.23 1.94
C LEU A 298 18.74 0.80 1.77
N GLY A 299 19.37 0.01 0.87
CA GLY A 299 19.07 -1.41 0.70
C GLY A 299 17.87 -1.73 -0.18
N PHE A 300 17.36 -0.80 -0.96
CA PHE A 300 16.37 -1.10 -2.01
C PHE A 300 17.01 -1.90 -3.15
N ASP A 301 16.20 -2.68 -3.86
CA ASP A 301 16.65 -3.37 -5.07
C ASP A 301 16.58 -2.44 -6.29
N TYR A 302 15.55 -1.60 -6.35
CA TYR A 302 15.26 -0.68 -7.45
C TYR A 302 14.85 0.69 -6.92
N LYS A 303 15.01 1.69 -7.79
CA LYS A 303 14.51 3.04 -7.61
C LYS A 303 13.81 3.48 -8.90
N TRP A 304 12.67 4.13 -8.80
CA TRP A 304 12.05 4.80 -9.93
C TRP A 304 12.94 5.96 -10.38
N ASP A 305 13.26 5.99 -11.67
CA ASP A 305 14.04 7.08 -12.27
C ASP A 305 13.11 8.15 -12.84
N LEU A 306 12.70 9.06 -11.97
CA LEU A 306 11.82 10.18 -12.36
C LEU A 306 12.53 11.17 -13.30
N GLY A 307 13.89 11.26 -13.25
CA GLY A 307 14.66 12.05 -14.21
C GLY A 307 14.47 11.53 -15.63
N TRP A 308 14.66 10.21 -15.83
CA TRP A 308 14.42 9.58 -17.13
C TRP A 308 12.97 9.78 -17.63
N MET A 309 12.00 9.70 -16.72
CA MET A 309 10.60 9.95 -17.06
C MET A 309 10.39 11.38 -17.58
N HIS A 310 10.92 12.38 -16.89
CA HIS A 310 10.83 13.79 -17.33
C HIS A 310 11.50 14.01 -18.67
N ASP A 311 12.74 13.53 -18.85
CA ASP A 311 13.48 13.65 -20.11
C ASP A 311 12.70 12.99 -21.27
N THR A 312 12.06 11.84 -21.01
CA THR A 312 11.27 11.14 -22.03
C THR A 312 10.00 11.89 -22.41
N LEU A 313 9.35 12.54 -21.45
CA LEU A 313 8.13 13.31 -21.69
C LEU A 313 8.40 14.66 -22.38
N GLU A 314 9.61 15.21 -22.22
CA GLU A 314 10.03 16.45 -22.91
C GLU A 314 10.51 16.20 -24.35
N TYR A 315 10.95 14.97 -24.71
CA TYR A 315 11.41 14.59 -26.03
C TYR A 315 10.25 14.40 -27.01
#